data_7a2c3eedb46878745403d446b7ae1c2e
#
_entry.id   7a2c3eedb46878745403d446b7ae1c2e
#
_cell.length_a   1.000
_cell.length_b   1.000
_cell.length_c   1.000
_cell.angle_alpha   90.00
_cell.angle_beta   90.00
_cell.angle_gamma   90.00
#
_symmetry.space_group_name_H-M   'P 1'
#
loop_
_entity.id
_entity.type
_entity.pdbx_description
1 polymer ?
#
loop_
_entity_poly.entity_id
_entity_poly.type
_entity_poly.pdbx_seq_one_letter_code
_entity_poly.pdbx_strand_id
1 'polypeptide(L)'
;MMAKSRDQGRLGDISAFEEQSRAATTLDQLTALIDATIRQFGFRWFALLHNVDLKRRSKNALMLTTYPARWIEEIIETRLYMDDPVHAACARSVSGLTWDRIGDFILPTARQISILERGRAHGLASGYSMPIRMADEPDAMFTVARQSGDALSSEDMLTARLIGTTAFECARELLDPDALANVPVPLSPRQIDCIALVAQGKSDWEIAQILGLSRDTVHEYVEGARRRYGVRRRTQLVLRAVRDGHLNIDALV
;
A
#
# COMPACT_ATOMS: atom_id res chain seq x y z
N MET A 1 14.57 -34.38 -12.25
CA MET A 1 15.15 -34.45 -10.88
C MET A 1 15.78 -33.12 -10.45
N MET A 2 16.48 -32.40 -11.33
CA MET A 2 17.11 -31.09 -10.99
C MET A 2 16.13 -29.94 -10.66
N ALA A 3 14.93 -29.89 -11.27
CA ALA A 3 13.95 -28.81 -10.99
C ALA A 3 13.37 -28.89 -9.55
N LYS A 4 13.04 -30.09 -9.06
CA LYS A 4 12.55 -30.30 -7.69
C LYS A 4 13.55 -29.87 -6.60
N SER A 5 14.87 -30.01 -6.87
CA SER A 5 15.91 -29.62 -5.91
C SER A 5 16.08 -28.10 -5.82
N ARG A 6 15.88 -27.36 -6.93
CA ARG A 6 15.91 -25.89 -6.96
C ARG A 6 14.70 -25.26 -6.27
N ASP A 7 13.50 -25.83 -6.47
CA ASP A 7 12.28 -25.37 -5.80
C ASP A 7 12.33 -25.53 -4.28
N GLN A 8 12.88 -26.66 -3.80
CA GLN A 8 13.06 -26.88 -2.35
C GLN A 8 14.08 -25.92 -1.75
N GLY A 9 15.13 -25.54 -2.48
CA GLY A 9 16.09 -24.53 -2.06
C GLY A 9 15.46 -23.15 -1.92
N ARG A 10 14.72 -22.70 -2.93
CA ARG A 10 14.03 -21.38 -2.91
C ARG A 10 13.04 -21.25 -1.77
N LEU A 11 12.22 -22.26 -1.52
CA LEU A 11 11.28 -22.24 -0.39
C LEU A 11 11.99 -22.18 0.95
N GLY A 12 13.12 -22.88 1.10
CA GLY A 12 13.96 -22.79 2.29
C GLY A 12 14.53 -21.39 2.51
N ASP A 13 14.99 -20.74 1.44
CA ASP A 13 15.53 -19.38 1.50
C ASP A 13 14.44 -18.36 1.87
N ILE A 14 13.21 -18.53 1.36
CA ILE A 14 12.07 -17.66 1.69
C ILE A 14 11.64 -17.87 3.15
N SER A 15 11.59 -19.13 3.63
CA SER A 15 11.27 -19.42 5.03
C SER A 15 12.31 -18.82 5.99
N ALA A 16 13.59 -18.92 5.64
CA ALA A 16 14.67 -18.30 6.41
C ALA A 16 14.55 -16.77 6.42
N PHE A 17 14.19 -16.16 5.28
CA PHE A 17 13.92 -14.72 5.21
C PHE A 17 12.76 -14.32 6.11
N GLU A 18 11.65 -15.07 6.12
CA GLU A 18 10.49 -14.80 6.97
C GLU A 18 10.88 -14.84 8.45
N GLU A 19 11.59 -15.87 8.88
CA GLU A 19 12.04 -16.02 10.26
C GLU A 19 12.99 -14.89 10.68
N GLN A 20 13.96 -14.55 9.85
CA GLN A 20 14.91 -13.47 10.12
C GLN A 20 14.24 -12.09 10.10
N SER A 21 13.27 -11.86 9.21
CA SER A 21 12.54 -10.61 9.12
C SER A 21 11.68 -10.36 10.36
N ARG A 22 11.04 -11.39 10.91
CA ARG A 22 10.31 -11.32 12.19
C ARG A 22 11.22 -11.07 13.40
N ALA A 23 12.48 -11.45 13.32
CA ALA A 23 13.48 -11.19 14.35
C ALA A 23 14.13 -9.80 14.22
N ALA A 24 13.94 -9.08 13.12
CA ALA A 24 14.47 -7.74 12.93
C ALA A 24 13.85 -6.76 13.94
N THR A 25 14.67 -5.90 14.52
CA THR A 25 14.24 -4.92 15.51
C THR A 25 14.29 -3.48 15.01
N THR A 26 14.81 -3.27 13.80
CA THR A 26 14.87 -1.97 13.15
C THR A 26 14.58 -2.06 11.66
N LEU A 27 14.09 -0.95 11.07
CA LEU A 27 13.85 -0.86 9.63
C LEU A 27 15.16 -1.01 8.82
N ASP A 28 16.29 -0.59 9.35
CA ASP A 28 17.59 -0.75 8.69
C ASP A 28 18.00 -2.21 8.60
N GLN A 29 17.80 -2.98 9.68
CA GLN A 29 18.01 -4.44 9.67
C GLN A 29 17.10 -5.12 8.65
N LEU A 30 15.83 -4.79 8.65
CA LEU A 30 14.86 -5.33 7.69
C LEU A 30 15.25 -4.95 6.25
N THR A 31 15.66 -3.71 5.99
CA THR A 31 16.14 -3.24 4.69
C THR A 31 17.33 -4.06 4.20
N ALA A 32 18.31 -4.30 5.07
CA ALA A 32 19.49 -5.11 4.75
C ALA A 32 19.13 -6.57 4.44
N LEU A 33 18.18 -7.16 5.19
CA LEU A 33 17.69 -8.51 4.94
C LEU A 33 16.96 -8.63 3.60
N ILE A 34 16.08 -7.67 3.27
CA ILE A 34 15.39 -7.64 1.98
C ILE A 34 16.42 -7.55 0.85
N ASP A 35 17.40 -6.62 0.94
CA ASP A 35 18.43 -6.43 -0.09
C ASP A 35 19.26 -7.71 -0.29
N ALA A 36 19.71 -8.34 0.79
CA ALA A 36 20.47 -9.58 0.73
C ALA A 36 19.66 -10.71 0.07
N THR A 37 18.39 -10.83 0.42
CA THR A 37 17.51 -11.89 -0.08
C THR A 37 17.18 -11.71 -1.55
N ILE A 38 16.78 -10.51 -1.99
CA ILE A 38 16.42 -10.27 -3.40
C ILE A 38 17.62 -10.49 -4.35
N ARG A 39 18.85 -10.22 -3.87
CA ARG A 39 20.07 -10.46 -4.65
C ARG A 39 20.30 -11.93 -4.95
N GLN A 40 19.95 -12.84 -4.04
CA GLN A 40 20.04 -14.29 -4.26
C GLN A 40 19.12 -14.73 -5.42
N PHE A 41 18.03 -14.00 -5.65
CA PHE A 41 17.08 -14.25 -6.73
C PHE A 41 17.35 -13.40 -7.99
N GLY A 42 18.52 -12.74 -8.06
CA GLY A 42 18.97 -11.99 -9.24
C GLY A 42 18.35 -10.59 -9.38
N PHE A 43 17.72 -10.07 -8.35
CA PHE A 43 17.32 -8.67 -8.32
C PHE A 43 18.45 -7.80 -7.77
N ARG A 44 18.52 -6.56 -8.23
CA ARG A 44 19.54 -5.59 -7.80
C ARG A 44 18.99 -4.56 -6.85
N TRP A 45 17.72 -4.21 -7.01
CA TRP A 45 17.08 -3.09 -6.34
C TRP A 45 15.71 -3.48 -5.81
N PHE A 46 15.28 -2.86 -4.72
CA PHE A 46 13.89 -2.91 -4.29
C PHE A 46 13.40 -1.54 -3.80
N ALA A 47 12.09 -1.37 -3.80
CA ALA A 47 11.39 -0.31 -3.08
C ALA A 47 10.14 -0.89 -2.43
N LEU A 48 9.94 -0.58 -1.14
CA LEU A 48 8.74 -0.85 -0.38
C LEU A 48 8.27 0.48 0.20
N LEU A 49 7.15 0.98 -0.28
CA LEU A 49 6.69 2.32 0.08
C LEU A 49 5.18 2.44 0.11
N HIS A 50 4.68 3.32 0.97
CA HIS A 50 3.31 3.81 0.89
C HIS A 50 3.16 4.77 -0.30
N ASN A 51 2.02 4.66 -1.00
CA ASN A 51 1.66 5.56 -2.10
C ASN A 51 1.13 6.89 -1.54
N VAL A 52 2.03 7.73 -1.08
CA VAL A 52 1.75 9.04 -0.48
C VAL A 52 2.55 10.14 -1.17
N ASP A 53 2.14 11.39 -0.99
CA ASP A 53 2.97 12.53 -1.43
C ASP A 53 4.29 12.54 -0.65
N LEU A 54 5.38 12.14 -1.31
CA LEU A 54 6.72 12.01 -0.71
C LEU A 54 7.25 13.33 -0.14
N LYS A 55 6.78 14.49 -0.63
CA LYS A 55 7.11 15.81 -0.06
C LYS A 55 6.31 16.14 1.20
N ARG A 56 5.18 15.50 1.42
CA ARG A 56 4.26 15.73 2.54
C ARG A 56 4.05 14.48 3.39
N ARG A 57 4.94 13.50 3.27
CA ARG A 57 4.79 12.24 3.99
C ARG A 57 4.69 12.46 5.50
N SER A 58 3.80 11.72 6.13
CA SER A 58 3.74 11.62 7.59
C SER A 58 5.00 10.91 8.11
N LYS A 59 5.28 11.08 9.40
CA LYS A 59 6.40 10.36 10.05
C LYS A 59 6.27 8.83 9.95
N ASN A 60 5.04 8.33 9.85
CA ASN A 60 4.73 6.91 9.77
C ASN A 60 4.59 6.41 8.31
N ALA A 61 4.93 7.21 7.30
CA ALA A 61 4.89 6.75 5.93
C ALA A 61 6.10 5.84 5.65
N LEU A 62 5.81 4.59 5.29
CA LEU A 62 6.82 3.59 4.94
C LEU A 62 7.56 4.01 3.68
N MET A 63 8.88 3.94 3.72
CA MET A 63 9.75 4.09 2.55
C MET A 63 11.08 3.38 2.82
N LEU A 64 11.18 2.13 2.38
CA LEU A 64 12.41 1.34 2.37
C LEU A 64 12.82 1.13 0.92
N THR A 65 14.05 1.45 0.57
CA THR A 65 14.52 1.29 -0.81
C THR A 65 16.03 1.20 -0.90
N THR A 66 16.48 0.43 -1.88
CA THR A 66 17.89 0.38 -2.30
C THR A 66 18.11 1.00 -3.67
N TYR A 67 17.12 1.70 -4.23
CA TYR A 67 17.25 2.41 -5.50
C TYR A 67 18.44 3.40 -5.47
N PRO A 68 19.07 3.65 -6.63
CA PRO A 68 20.17 4.62 -6.70
C PRO A 68 19.77 5.98 -6.12
N ALA A 69 20.60 6.53 -5.22
CA ALA A 69 20.29 7.78 -4.51
C ALA A 69 19.96 8.93 -5.48
N ARG A 70 20.72 9.06 -6.58
CA ARG A 70 20.45 10.06 -7.62
C ARG A 70 19.07 9.93 -8.26
N TRP A 71 18.57 8.69 -8.42
CA TRP A 71 17.23 8.46 -8.94
C TRP A 71 16.16 8.87 -7.93
N ILE A 72 16.36 8.56 -6.66
CA ILE A 72 15.46 8.97 -5.58
C ILE A 72 15.40 10.50 -5.46
N GLU A 73 16.55 11.18 -5.47
CA GLU A 73 16.62 12.64 -5.46
C GLU A 73 15.86 13.23 -6.64
N GLU A 74 16.12 12.74 -7.85
CA GLU A 74 15.48 13.19 -9.07
C GLU A 74 13.95 13.02 -9.03
N ILE A 75 13.47 11.85 -8.63
CA ILE A 75 12.03 11.56 -8.50
C ILE A 75 11.36 12.52 -7.51
N ILE A 76 11.99 12.77 -6.36
CA ILE A 76 11.40 13.61 -5.31
C ILE A 76 11.42 15.08 -5.71
N GLU A 77 12.55 15.59 -6.21
CA GLU A 77 12.70 16.99 -6.60
C GLU A 77 11.74 17.39 -7.71
N THR A 78 11.64 16.55 -8.74
CA THR A 78 10.81 16.79 -9.92
C THR A 78 9.37 16.29 -9.78
N ARG A 79 9.02 15.66 -8.65
CA ARG A 79 7.70 15.03 -8.37
C ARG A 79 7.29 13.98 -9.40
N LEU A 80 8.23 13.30 -10.05
CA LEU A 80 7.92 12.26 -11.03
C LEU A 80 7.13 11.09 -10.42
N TYR A 81 7.26 10.84 -9.12
CA TYR A 81 6.47 9.81 -8.42
C TYR A 81 4.95 9.99 -8.57
N MET A 82 4.47 11.22 -8.80
CA MET A 82 3.03 11.50 -9.01
C MET A 82 2.52 11.01 -10.36
N ASP A 83 3.41 10.94 -11.35
CA ASP A 83 3.10 10.53 -12.72
C ASP A 83 3.72 9.16 -13.06
N ASP A 84 4.25 8.43 -12.07
CA ASP A 84 4.93 7.15 -12.28
C ASP A 84 3.96 6.12 -12.90
N PRO A 85 4.24 5.63 -14.12
CA PRO A 85 3.37 4.66 -14.78
C PRO A 85 3.35 3.30 -14.07
N VAL A 86 4.41 2.94 -13.34
CA VAL A 86 4.45 1.70 -12.54
C VAL A 86 3.41 1.79 -11.43
N HIS A 87 3.34 2.91 -10.71
CA HIS A 87 2.32 3.15 -9.68
C HIS A 87 0.91 3.13 -10.28
N ALA A 88 0.70 3.83 -11.40
CA ALA A 88 -0.60 3.91 -12.05
C ALA A 88 -1.11 2.54 -12.55
N ALA A 89 -0.24 1.72 -13.11
CA ALA A 89 -0.57 0.37 -13.55
C ALA A 89 -0.75 -0.59 -12.36
N CYS A 90 0.12 -0.50 -11.35
CA CYS A 90 0.07 -1.31 -10.14
C CYS A 90 -1.26 -1.10 -9.37
N ALA A 91 -1.77 0.14 -9.33
CA ALA A 91 -3.06 0.44 -8.71
C ALA A 91 -4.25 -0.27 -9.38
N ARG A 92 -4.11 -0.73 -10.63
CA ARG A 92 -5.11 -1.48 -11.39
C ARG A 92 -4.87 -2.99 -11.40
N SER A 93 -3.81 -3.45 -10.76
CA SER A 93 -3.49 -4.88 -10.63
C SER A 93 -3.87 -5.39 -9.25
N VAL A 94 -4.25 -6.66 -9.16
CA VAL A 94 -4.43 -7.38 -7.89
C VAL A 94 -3.15 -8.10 -7.49
N SER A 95 -2.51 -8.75 -8.45
CA SER A 95 -1.37 -9.65 -8.19
C SER A 95 -0.02 -9.05 -8.54
N GLY A 96 0.02 -7.78 -8.97
CA GLY A 96 1.21 -7.14 -9.49
C GLY A 96 1.40 -7.36 -10.99
N LEU A 97 2.42 -6.70 -11.53
CA LEU A 97 2.77 -6.74 -12.95
C LEU A 97 4.26 -6.60 -13.16
N THR A 98 4.76 -7.15 -14.26
CA THR A 98 6.09 -6.85 -14.78
C THR A 98 6.04 -5.55 -15.59
N TRP A 99 7.14 -4.79 -15.60
CA TRP A 99 7.14 -3.45 -16.20
C TRP A 99 6.96 -3.42 -17.72
N ASP A 100 7.27 -4.51 -18.40
CA ASP A 100 6.98 -4.70 -19.83
C ASP A 100 5.47 -4.82 -20.13
N ARG A 101 4.66 -5.12 -19.10
CA ARG A 101 3.21 -5.27 -19.18
C ARG A 101 2.41 -4.05 -18.70
N ILE A 102 3.04 -2.92 -18.46
CA ILE A 102 2.35 -1.69 -18.04
C ILE A 102 1.22 -1.32 -19.04
N GLY A 103 1.46 -1.54 -20.33
CA GLY A 103 0.50 -1.28 -21.39
C GLY A 103 -0.80 -2.08 -21.32
N ASP A 104 -0.81 -3.22 -20.60
CA ASP A 104 -2.02 -4.03 -20.37
C ASP A 104 -2.99 -3.36 -19.38
N PHE A 105 -2.51 -2.44 -18.56
CA PHE A 105 -3.26 -1.82 -17.46
C PHE A 105 -3.59 -0.36 -17.69
N ILE A 106 -2.72 0.36 -18.39
CA ILE A 106 -2.87 1.79 -18.71
C ILE A 106 -2.35 2.08 -20.12
N LEU A 107 -2.78 3.21 -20.68
CA LEU A 107 -2.15 3.80 -21.87
C LEU A 107 -1.13 4.84 -21.39
N PRO A 108 0.19 4.53 -21.38
CA PRO A 108 1.18 5.46 -20.87
C PRO A 108 1.25 6.73 -21.73
N THR A 109 1.28 7.89 -21.08
CA THR A 109 1.55 9.16 -21.74
C THR A 109 3.03 9.28 -22.12
N ALA A 110 3.37 10.24 -23.01
CA ALA A 110 4.77 10.51 -23.38
C ALA A 110 5.62 10.85 -22.13
N ARG A 111 5.06 11.58 -21.17
CA ARG A 111 5.72 11.88 -19.89
C ARG A 111 6.01 10.61 -19.08
N GLN A 112 5.05 9.70 -19.00
CA GLN A 112 5.21 8.43 -18.29
C GLN A 112 6.25 7.52 -18.95
N ILE A 113 6.28 7.49 -20.28
CA ILE A 113 7.33 6.76 -21.03
C ILE A 113 8.72 7.34 -20.70
N SER A 114 8.86 8.67 -20.69
CA SER A 114 10.12 9.33 -20.30
C SER A 114 10.56 8.97 -18.88
N ILE A 115 9.64 8.77 -17.92
CA ILE A 115 9.99 8.34 -16.55
C ILE A 115 10.62 6.94 -16.58
N LEU A 116 10.05 6.00 -17.35
CA LEU A 116 10.63 4.65 -17.49
C LEU A 116 12.01 4.67 -18.14
N GLU A 117 12.21 5.50 -19.16
CA GLU A 117 13.51 5.67 -19.82
C GLU A 117 14.57 6.23 -18.87
N ARG A 118 14.21 7.22 -18.07
CA ARG A 118 15.10 7.79 -17.03
C ARG A 118 15.44 6.76 -15.97
N GLY A 119 14.45 5.97 -15.50
CA GLY A 119 14.68 4.85 -14.58
C GLY A 119 15.67 3.84 -15.14
N ARG A 120 15.55 3.49 -16.43
CA ARG A 120 16.51 2.61 -17.12
C ARG A 120 17.92 3.17 -17.13
N ALA A 121 18.07 4.48 -17.34
CA ALA A 121 19.39 5.14 -17.30
C ALA A 121 20.05 5.06 -15.92
N HIS A 122 19.26 4.92 -14.86
CA HIS A 122 19.72 4.67 -13.49
C HIS A 122 19.86 3.17 -13.14
N GLY A 123 19.72 2.26 -14.10
CA GLY A 123 19.90 0.83 -13.91
C GLY A 123 18.63 0.05 -13.56
N LEU A 124 17.46 0.69 -13.62
CA LEU A 124 16.17 0.05 -13.38
C LEU A 124 15.60 -0.41 -14.74
N ALA A 125 16.16 -1.48 -15.32
CA ALA A 125 15.85 -1.87 -16.68
C ALA A 125 14.61 -2.77 -16.80
N SER A 126 14.44 -3.73 -15.90
CA SER A 126 13.24 -4.58 -15.80
C SER A 126 12.86 -4.76 -14.33
N GLY A 127 11.59 -4.99 -14.06
CA GLY A 127 11.13 -5.14 -12.69
C GLY A 127 9.73 -5.72 -12.59
N TYR A 128 9.36 -6.04 -11.36
CA TYR A 128 8.04 -6.47 -10.96
C TYR A 128 7.56 -5.61 -9.80
N SER A 129 6.33 -5.15 -9.89
CA SER A 129 5.68 -4.36 -8.84
C SER A 129 4.37 -5.00 -8.44
N MET A 130 4.11 -5.06 -7.14
CA MET A 130 2.85 -5.54 -6.59
C MET A 130 2.21 -4.53 -5.67
N PRO A 131 0.88 -4.35 -5.74
CA PRO A 131 0.16 -3.52 -4.79
C PRO A 131 0.00 -4.26 -3.47
N ILE A 132 0.02 -3.53 -2.37
CA ILE A 132 -0.32 -4.01 -1.05
C ILE A 132 -1.40 -3.07 -0.51
N ARG A 133 -2.58 -3.63 -0.26
CA ARG A 133 -3.74 -2.89 0.22
C ARG A 133 -4.16 -3.42 1.57
N MET A 134 -4.19 -2.53 2.53
CA MET A 134 -4.68 -2.80 3.87
C MET A 134 -5.79 -1.82 4.21
N ALA A 135 -6.81 -2.29 4.91
CA ALA A 135 -7.74 -1.38 5.55
C ALA A 135 -6.95 -0.46 6.49
N ASP A 136 -7.36 0.81 6.59
CA ASP A 136 -6.81 1.80 7.52
C ASP A 136 -5.43 2.36 7.19
N GLU A 137 -4.78 1.90 6.14
CA GLU A 137 -3.47 2.39 5.72
C GLU A 137 -3.49 2.93 4.28
N PRO A 138 -2.58 3.85 3.94
CA PRO A 138 -2.37 4.20 2.55
C PRO A 138 -1.97 2.95 1.76
N ASP A 139 -2.46 2.83 0.52
CA ASP A 139 -1.97 1.80 -0.39
C ASP A 139 -0.44 1.78 -0.40
N ALA A 140 0.13 0.60 -0.34
CA ALA A 140 1.57 0.40 -0.45
C ALA A 140 1.92 -0.35 -1.74
N MET A 141 3.18 -0.33 -2.09
CA MET A 141 3.71 -1.06 -3.22
C MET A 141 5.07 -1.66 -2.85
N PHE A 142 5.25 -2.92 -3.20
CA PHE A 142 6.56 -3.55 -3.22
C PHE A 142 7.03 -3.72 -4.65
N THR A 143 8.26 -3.35 -4.90
CA THR A 143 8.88 -3.43 -6.22
C THR A 143 10.26 -4.04 -6.12
N VAL A 144 10.59 -4.92 -7.06
CA VAL A 144 11.96 -5.41 -7.29
C VAL A 144 12.37 -5.10 -8.72
N ALA A 145 13.65 -4.78 -8.92
CA ALA A 145 14.18 -4.42 -10.22
C ALA A 145 15.55 -5.06 -10.50
N ARG A 146 15.82 -5.28 -11.79
CA ARG A 146 17.08 -5.76 -12.34
C ARG A 146 17.75 -4.70 -13.19
N GLN A 147 19.06 -4.77 -13.28
CA GLN A 147 19.84 -3.95 -14.19
C GLN A 147 19.80 -4.49 -15.64
N SER A 148 19.55 -5.79 -15.80
CA SER A 148 19.34 -6.39 -17.12
C SER A 148 17.90 -6.18 -17.59
N GLY A 149 17.70 -6.12 -18.91
CA GLY A 149 16.37 -6.07 -19.53
C GLY A 149 15.71 -7.45 -19.67
N ASP A 150 16.25 -8.49 -19.04
CA ASP A 150 15.74 -9.84 -19.15
C ASP A 150 14.32 -9.97 -18.57
N ALA A 151 13.51 -10.80 -19.24
CA ALA A 151 12.17 -11.11 -18.76
C ALA A 151 12.20 -11.82 -17.40
N LEU A 152 11.24 -11.51 -16.55
CA LEU A 152 11.07 -12.13 -15.26
C LEU A 152 10.25 -13.43 -15.40
N SER A 153 10.73 -14.50 -14.79
CA SER A 153 10.00 -15.76 -14.75
C SER A 153 8.81 -15.71 -13.78
N SER A 154 7.87 -16.64 -13.93
CA SER A 154 6.77 -16.82 -12.97
C SER A 154 7.28 -17.10 -11.56
N GLU A 155 8.39 -17.83 -11.43
CA GLU A 155 9.03 -18.10 -10.14
C GLU A 155 9.60 -16.82 -9.51
N ASP A 156 10.21 -15.93 -10.30
CA ASP A 156 10.72 -14.65 -9.81
C ASP A 156 9.59 -13.80 -9.25
N MET A 157 8.45 -13.75 -9.95
CA MET A 157 7.27 -13.01 -9.50
C MET A 157 6.66 -13.59 -8.21
N LEU A 158 6.58 -14.91 -8.09
CA LEU A 158 6.10 -15.59 -6.88
C LEU A 158 7.02 -15.31 -5.69
N THR A 159 8.33 -15.43 -5.91
CA THR A 159 9.34 -15.10 -4.90
C THR A 159 9.23 -13.65 -4.44
N ALA A 160 9.14 -12.71 -5.38
CA ALA A 160 8.99 -11.29 -5.05
C ALA A 160 7.71 -11.01 -4.25
N ARG A 161 6.60 -11.69 -4.54
CA ARG A 161 5.36 -11.56 -3.77
C ARG A 161 5.54 -11.99 -2.33
N LEU A 162 6.12 -13.16 -2.09
CA LEU A 162 6.32 -13.68 -0.74
C LEU A 162 7.24 -12.75 0.06
N ILE A 163 8.36 -12.34 -0.52
CA ILE A 163 9.28 -11.38 0.12
C ILE A 163 8.56 -10.06 0.41
N GLY A 164 7.82 -9.52 -0.55
CA GLY A 164 7.14 -8.23 -0.41
C GLY A 164 6.06 -8.23 0.66
N THR A 165 5.28 -9.33 0.76
CA THR A 165 4.24 -9.46 1.80
C THR A 165 4.87 -9.53 3.18
N THR A 166 5.84 -10.42 3.40
CA THR A 166 6.55 -10.54 4.69
C THR A 166 7.25 -9.23 5.06
N ALA A 167 7.95 -8.62 4.11
CA ALA A 167 8.65 -7.35 4.34
C ALA A 167 7.69 -6.23 4.77
N PHE A 168 6.51 -6.17 4.17
CA PHE A 168 5.51 -5.17 4.52
C PHE A 168 4.93 -5.39 5.93
N GLU A 169 4.57 -6.63 6.26
CA GLU A 169 4.08 -7.00 7.60
C GLU A 169 5.10 -6.60 8.68
N CYS A 170 6.36 -7.04 8.54
CA CYS A 170 7.41 -6.70 9.50
C CYS A 170 7.71 -5.20 9.57
N ALA A 171 7.70 -4.51 8.42
CA ALA A 171 7.94 -3.07 8.39
C ALA A 171 6.83 -2.28 9.13
N ARG A 172 5.56 -2.71 9.01
CA ARG A 172 4.42 -2.11 9.73
C ARG A 172 4.59 -2.25 11.24
N GLU A 173 4.93 -3.45 11.71
CA GLU A 173 5.14 -3.73 13.13
C GLU A 173 6.27 -2.87 13.71
N LEU A 174 7.34 -2.66 12.93
CA LEU A 174 8.46 -1.81 13.34
C LEU A 174 8.14 -0.30 13.32
N LEU A 175 7.25 0.14 12.41
CA LEU A 175 6.85 1.55 12.30
C LEU A 175 5.84 1.97 13.35
N ASP A 176 4.89 1.11 13.62
CA ASP A 176 3.81 1.36 14.57
C ASP A 176 3.45 0.04 15.28
N PRO A 177 4.15 -0.28 16.38
CA PRO A 177 3.87 -1.49 17.16
C PRO A 177 2.42 -1.56 17.65
N ASP A 178 1.76 -0.43 17.77
CA ASP A 178 0.36 -0.34 18.19
C ASP A 178 -0.62 -0.43 17.00
N ALA A 179 -0.14 -0.45 15.75
CA ALA A 179 -1.01 -0.53 14.57
C ALA A 179 -1.88 -1.79 14.57
N LEU A 180 -1.36 -2.91 15.07
CA LEU A 180 -2.12 -4.16 15.25
C LEU A 180 -3.18 -4.07 16.35
N ALA A 181 -3.02 -3.14 17.28
CA ALA A 181 -3.98 -2.87 18.36
C ALA A 181 -5.11 -1.92 17.92
N ASN A 182 -5.01 -1.31 16.75
CA ASN A 182 -6.05 -0.45 16.19
C ASN A 182 -7.27 -1.28 15.74
N VAL A 183 -8.00 -1.82 16.70
CA VAL A 183 -9.30 -2.43 16.44
C VAL A 183 -10.25 -1.33 15.94
N PRO A 184 -10.98 -1.56 14.84
CA PRO A 184 -11.97 -0.61 14.37
C PRO A 184 -12.90 -0.18 15.51
N VAL A 185 -13.16 1.11 15.61
CA VAL A 185 -14.04 1.64 16.65
C VAL A 185 -15.42 0.99 16.52
N PRO A 186 -15.91 0.26 17.53
CA PRO A 186 -17.19 -0.41 17.42
C PRO A 186 -18.32 0.61 17.32
N LEU A 187 -19.04 0.57 16.21
CA LEU A 187 -20.25 1.36 15.97
C LEU A 187 -21.49 0.47 16.02
N SER A 188 -22.57 1.00 16.55
CA SER A 188 -23.86 0.30 16.47
C SER A 188 -24.41 0.37 15.03
N PRO A 189 -25.27 -0.58 14.60
CA PRO A 189 -25.89 -0.53 13.28
C PRO A 189 -26.59 0.81 13.01
N ARG A 190 -27.27 1.39 14.01
CA ARG A 190 -27.94 2.70 13.89
C ARG A 190 -26.94 3.86 13.73
N GLN A 191 -25.78 3.77 14.33
CA GLN A 191 -24.72 4.76 14.08
C GLN A 191 -24.21 4.65 12.65
N ILE A 192 -24.02 3.43 12.14
CA ILE A 192 -23.59 3.19 10.76
C ILE A 192 -24.62 3.74 9.77
N ASP A 193 -25.94 3.43 9.97
CA ASP A 193 -27.04 3.96 9.15
C ASP A 193 -27.00 5.50 9.10
N CYS A 194 -26.88 6.13 10.26
CA CYS A 194 -26.80 7.60 10.34
C CYS A 194 -25.56 8.16 9.62
N ILE A 195 -24.39 7.53 9.79
CA ILE A 195 -23.15 8.00 9.18
C ILE A 195 -23.20 7.83 7.64
N ALA A 196 -23.81 6.77 7.14
CA ALA A 196 -24.02 6.56 5.72
C ALA A 196 -24.84 7.70 5.09
N LEU A 197 -25.93 8.11 5.75
CA LEU A 197 -26.75 9.24 5.29
C LEU A 197 -26.00 10.60 5.46
N VAL A 198 -25.18 10.73 6.51
CA VAL A 198 -24.28 11.89 6.65
C VAL A 198 -23.31 11.97 5.46
N ALA A 199 -22.77 10.85 5.01
CA ALA A 199 -21.87 10.79 3.86
C ALA A 199 -22.55 11.23 2.56
N GLN A 200 -23.85 10.97 2.44
CA GLN A 200 -24.72 11.45 1.34
C GLN A 200 -25.12 12.92 1.49
N GLY A 201 -24.60 13.65 2.47
CA GLY A 201 -24.89 15.06 2.70
C GLY A 201 -26.20 15.36 3.41
N LYS A 202 -26.90 14.36 3.96
CA LYS A 202 -28.18 14.55 4.66
C LYS A 202 -28.02 15.27 5.99
N SER A 203 -28.93 16.20 6.30
CA SER A 203 -29.06 16.82 7.61
C SER A 203 -29.67 15.87 8.64
N ASP A 204 -29.50 16.17 9.94
CA ASP A 204 -30.12 15.36 11.00
C ASP A 204 -31.63 15.26 10.87
N TRP A 205 -32.28 16.31 10.35
CA TRP A 205 -33.72 16.30 10.10
C TRP A 205 -34.10 15.33 8.96
N GLU A 206 -33.37 15.36 7.83
CA GLU A 206 -33.62 14.44 6.71
C GLU A 206 -33.34 12.99 7.12
N ILE A 207 -32.27 12.74 7.88
CA ILE A 207 -31.94 11.43 8.41
C ILE A 207 -33.06 10.92 9.33
N ALA A 208 -33.58 11.79 10.19
CA ALA A 208 -34.70 11.45 11.07
C ALA A 208 -35.94 11.02 10.27
N GLN A 209 -36.26 11.71 9.19
CA GLN A 209 -37.37 11.35 8.30
C GLN A 209 -37.13 10.00 7.60
N ILE A 210 -35.91 9.77 7.09
CA ILE A 210 -35.54 8.52 6.36
C ILE A 210 -35.57 7.33 7.28
N LEU A 211 -35.05 7.44 8.50
CA LEU A 211 -34.90 6.32 9.43
C LEU A 211 -36.08 6.14 10.40
N GLY A 212 -37.08 7.02 10.34
CA GLY A 212 -38.23 7.01 11.26
C GLY A 212 -37.83 7.29 12.71
N LEU A 213 -36.91 8.23 12.92
CA LEU A 213 -36.35 8.60 14.22
C LEU A 213 -36.68 10.07 14.56
N SER A 214 -36.47 10.46 15.80
CA SER A 214 -36.44 11.89 16.16
C SER A 214 -35.12 12.53 15.72
N ARG A 215 -35.13 13.85 15.44
CA ARG A 215 -33.92 14.60 15.15
C ARG A 215 -32.89 14.50 16.28
N ASP A 216 -33.34 14.54 17.52
CA ASP A 216 -32.47 14.46 18.68
C ASP A 216 -31.82 13.09 18.77
N THR A 217 -32.55 12.02 18.45
CA THR A 217 -31.98 10.65 18.40
C THR A 217 -30.89 10.52 17.33
N VAL A 218 -31.11 11.10 16.14
CA VAL A 218 -30.10 11.13 15.09
C VAL A 218 -28.88 11.90 15.53
N HIS A 219 -29.08 13.08 16.13
CA HIS A 219 -28.00 13.90 16.70
C HIS A 219 -27.17 13.09 17.71
N GLU A 220 -27.80 12.39 18.63
CA GLU A 220 -27.16 11.53 19.61
C GLU A 220 -26.32 10.40 18.97
N TYR A 221 -26.84 9.74 17.94
CA TYR A 221 -26.10 8.71 17.21
C TYR A 221 -24.85 9.27 16.53
N VAL A 222 -24.98 10.39 15.84
CA VAL A 222 -23.87 11.05 15.13
C VAL A 222 -22.82 11.58 16.11
N GLU A 223 -23.25 12.27 17.18
CA GLU A 223 -22.34 12.81 18.19
C GLU A 223 -21.69 11.68 19.03
N GLY A 224 -22.43 10.60 19.31
CA GLY A 224 -21.89 9.42 19.97
C GLY A 224 -20.78 8.77 19.14
N ALA A 225 -20.98 8.64 17.84
CA ALA A 225 -19.96 8.14 16.94
C ALA A 225 -18.75 9.09 16.83
N ARG A 226 -18.98 10.40 16.75
CA ARG A 226 -17.91 11.40 16.75
C ARG A 226 -17.05 11.34 18.02
N ARG A 227 -17.67 11.19 19.19
CA ARG A 227 -16.94 11.03 20.46
C ARG A 227 -16.08 9.76 20.46
N ARG A 228 -16.62 8.63 19.97
CA ARG A 228 -15.87 7.37 19.88
C ARG A 228 -14.63 7.48 18.99
N TYR A 229 -14.75 8.18 17.86
CA TYR A 229 -13.64 8.44 16.96
C TYR A 229 -12.72 9.60 17.39
N GLY A 230 -13.08 10.36 18.42
CA GLY A 230 -12.31 11.53 18.84
C GLY A 230 -12.25 12.63 17.77
N VAL A 231 -13.22 12.69 16.85
CA VAL A 231 -13.23 13.67 15.74
C VAL A 231 -14.14 14.84 16.02
N ARG A 232 -13.76 16.02 15.50
CA ARG A 232 -14.52 17.26 15.72
C ARG A 232 -15.53 17.59 14.63
N ARG A 233 -15.25 17.13 13.39
CA ARG A 233 -16.07 17.48 12.21
C ARG A 233 -16.81 16.25 11.68
N ARG A 234 -18.02 16.50 11.16
CA ARG A 234 -18.89 15.52 10.53
C ARG A 234 -18.23 14.83 9.34
N THR A 235 -17.47 15.58 8.54
CA THR A 235 -16.68 15.04 7.42
C THR A 235 -15.56 14.11 7.90
N GLN A 236 -14.92 14.41 9.03
CA GLN A 236 -13.90 13.54 9.61
C GLN A 236 -14.49 12.21 10.10
N LEU A 237 -15.74 12.23 10.61
CA LEU A 237 -16.44 11.02 11.02
C LEU A 237 -16.65 10.08 9.82
N VAL A 238 -17.11 10.61 8.69
CA VAL A 238 -17.30 9.82 7.46
C VAL A 238 -15.99 9.19 7.01
N LEU A 239 -14.92 9.98 6.93
CA LEU A 239 -13.60 9.49 6.53
C LEU A 239 -13.08 8.37 7.45
N ARG A 240 -13.32 8.49 8.76
CA ARG A 240 -12.94 7.45 9.71
C ARG A 240 -13.79 6.18 9.54
N ALA A 241 -15.10 6.33 9.36
CA ALA A 241 -15.99 5.18 9.16
C ALA A 241 -15.71 4.43 7.85
N VAL A 242 -15.31 5.14 6.78
CA VAL A 242 -14.85 4.53 5.52
C VAL A 242 -13.53 3.80 5.76
N ARG A 243 -12.59 4.45 6.43
CA ARG A 243 -11.28 3.86 6.76
C ARG A 243 -11.43 2.56 7.55
N ASP A 244 -12.27 2.55 8.58
CA ASP A 244 -12.49 1.40 9.44
C ASP A 244 -13.42 0.33 8.80
N GLY A 245 -13.76 0.47 7.51
CA GLY A 245 -14.57 -0.50 6.77
C GLY A 245 -16.06 -0.53 7.15
N HIS A 246 -16.54 0.41 7.96
CA HIS A 246 -17.96 0.51 8.31
C HIS A 246 -18.83 1.02 7.15
N LEU A 247 -18.22 1.75 6.21
CA LEU A 247 -18.87 2.28 5.01
C LEU A 247 -18.06 1.92 3.77
N ASN A 248 -18.77 1.50 2.71
CA ASN A 248 -18.16 1.34 1.40
C ASN A 248 -18.31 2.64 0.59
N ILE A 249 -17.22 3.13 0.02
CA ILE A 249 -17.22 4.32 -0.84
C ILE A 249 -18.21 4.20 -2.00
N ASP A 250 -18.31 3.03 -2.63
CA ASP A 250 -19.20 2.79 -3.77
C ASP A 250 -20.69 2.91 -3.41
N ALA A 251 -21.03 2.79 -2.13
CA ALA A 251 -22.40 2.95 -1.63
C ALA A 251 -22.73 4.41 -1.25
N LEU A 252 -21.78 5.34 -1.37
CA LEU A 252 -21.93 6.73 -0.94
C LEU A 252 -22.04 7.72 -2.11
N VAL A 253 -21.88 7.23 -3.35
CA VAL A 253 -21.90 8.05 -4.59
C VAL A 253 -23.12 7.77 -5.43
#